data_f05e3a15a24961dfda3e2e256990e798
#
_entry.id   f05e3a15a24961dfda3e2e256990e798
#
_cell.length_a   1.000
_cell.length_b   1.000
_cell.length_c   1.000
_cell.angle_alpha   90.00
_cell.angle_beta   90.00
_cell.angle_gamma   90.00
#
_symmetry.space_group_name_H-M   'P 1'
#
loop_
_entity.id
_entity.type
_entity.pdbx_description
1 polymer ?
#
loop_
_entity_poly.entity_id
_entity_poly.type
_entity_poly.pdbx_seq_one_letter_code
_entity_poly.pdbx_strand_id
1 'polypeptide(L)'
;DSPVGRLGAKMSGCNTVFINTPKDVNNDLIDKIINMNTQEIDSNLNTYVDKDLNILIPMAGLGSRFSSQGYAFPKPLIEVRGKPMIQLVVENLNIDGQYTFIVLKEHIEKYNIDKMLKLIKPDCNIVITDGITEGAASTTLLAKEFINNEKPLIIANSDQYIEWNPREIIYSFMNKKIDGGILTFPSTHPKWSYAKINEKGYVVEVAEKNPISNHATVGVYFWMKGSDYVGSAEK
;
A
#
# COMPACT_ATOMS: atom_id res chain seq x y z
N ASP A 1 -16.06 27.15 -0.11
CA ASP A 1 -16.17 26.27 1.04
C ASP A 1 -17.15 25.11 0.86
N SER A 2 -17.02 24.39 -0.27
CA SER A 2 -17.76 23.16 -0.48
C SER A 2 -17.19 22.02 0.37
N PRO A 3 -17.97 20.99 0.73
CA PRO A 3 -17.46 19.79 1.40
C PRO A 3 -16.29 19.15 0.65
N VAL A 4 -16.26 19.24 -0.67
CA VAL A 4 -15.19 18.75 -1.54
C VAL A 4 -13.91 19.58 -1.36
N GLY A 5 -14.01 20.89 -1.25
CA GLY A 5 -12.86 21.77 -0.99
C GLY A 5 -12.25 21.53 0.39
N ARG A 6 -13.10 21.30 1.41
CA ARG A 6 -12.66 20.96 2.78
C ARG A 6 -11.91 19.62 2.78
N LEU A 7 -12.43 18.64 2.07
CA LEU A 7 -11.80 17.31 1.95
C LEU A 7 -10.47 17.43 1.21
N GLY A 8 -10.42 18.16 0.08
CA GLY A 8 -9.19 18.38 -0.69
C GLY A 8 -8.10 19.07 0.12
N ALA A 9 -8.42 20.14 0.85
CA ALA A 9 -7.46 20.82 1.72
C ALA A 9 -6.95 19.92 2.86
N LYS A 10 -7.82 19.13 3.46
CA LYS A 10 -7.42 18.16 4.50
C LYS A 10 -6.55 17.05 3.94
N MET A 11 -6.79 16.61 2.71
CA MET A 11 -6.05 15.52 2.05
C MET A 11 -4.71 15.97 1.45
N SER A 12 -4.52 17.26 1.19
CA SER A 12 -3.25 17.81 0.72
C SER A 12 -2.17 17.91 1.81
N GLY A 13 -2.49 17.47 3.05
CA GLY A 13 -1.56 17.58 4.19
C GLY A 13 -1.41 19.00 4.74
N CYS A 14 -2.19 19.96 4.23
CA CYS A 14 -2.20 21.31 4.77
C CYS A 14 -2.90 21.34 6.13
N ASN A 15 -2.31 22.02 7.09
CA ASN A 15 -3.00 22.39 8.33
C ASN A 15 -4.23 23.23 7.97
N THR A 16 -5.43 22.71 8.22
CA THR A 16 -6.66 23.39 7.86
C THR A 16 -7.48 23.72 9.08
N VAL A 17 -7.88 24.97 9.18
CA VAL A 17 -8.84 25.43 10.17
C VAL A 17 -10.11 25.84 9.42
N PHE A 18 -11.24 25.24 9.79
CA PHE A 18 -12.53 25.54 9.17
C PHE A 18 -13.18 26.73 9.85
N ILE A 19 -13.49 27.75 9.07
CA ILE A 19 -14.23 28.94 9.47
C ILE A 19 -15.61 28.83 8.85
N ASN A 20 -16.64 28.68 9.66
CA ASN A 20 -18.02 28.57 9.19
C ASN A 20 -18.63 29.95 8.95
N THR A 21 -18.26 30.92 9.81
CA THR A 21 -18.72 32.32 9.70
C THR A 21 -17.55 33.28 9.98
N PRO A 22 -17.60 34.53 9.50
CA PRO A 22 -16.59 35.53 9.82
C PRO A 22 -16.42 35.79 11.33
N LYS A 23 -17.46 35.49 12.13
CA LYS A 23 -17.39 35.63 13.61
C LYS A 23 -16.55 34.58 14.30
N ASP A 24 -16.24 33.50 13.61
CA ASP A 24 -15.37 32.43 14.13
C ASP A 24 -13.90 32.85 14.13
N VAL A 25 -13.55 33.95 13.44
CA VAL A 25 -12.19 34.52 13.43
C VAL A 25 -12.02 35.35 14.68
N ASN A 26 -11.39 34.79 15.69
CA ASN A 26 -11.06 35.41 16.95
C ASN A 26 -9.60 35.15 17.33
N ASN A 27 -9.13 35.75 18.41
CA ASN A 27 -7.74 35.61 18.86
C ASN A 27 -7.37 34.15 19.16
N ASP A 28 -8.29 33.37 19.74
CA ASP A 28 -8.06 31.95 20.06
C ASP A 28 -7.84 31.12 18.79
N LEU A 29 -8.55 31.44 17.72
CA LEU A 29 -8.36 30.80 16.42
C LEU A 29 -7.02 31.19 15.78
N ILE A 30 -6.63 32.45 15.90
CA ILE A 30 -5.35 32.96 15.39
C ILE A 30 -4.19 32.29 16.16
N ASP A 31 -4.27 32.23 17.48
CA ASP A 31 -3.27 31.55 18.31
C ASP A 31 -3.18 30.04 17.97
N LYS A 32 -4.32 29.41 17.72
CA LYS A 32 -4.37 28.03 17.28
C LYS A 32 -3.66 27.81 15.94
N ILE A 33 -3.86 28.71 14.96
CA ILE A 33 -3.19 28.67 13.65
C ILE A 33 -1.68 28.85 13.81
N ILE A 34 -1.25 29.81 14.64
CA ILE A 34 0.16 30.08 14.91
C ILE A 34 0.81 28.84 15.56
N ASN A 35 0.16 28.25 16.54
CA ASN A 35 0.67 27.09 17.27
C ASN A 35 0.68 25.80 16.40
N MET A 36 -0.21 25.67 15.40
CA MET A 36 -0.18 24.56 14.44
C MET A 36 1.11 24.54 13.61
N ASN A 37 1.71 25.69 13.34
CA ASN A 37 2.96 25.78 12.57
C ASN A 37 4.21 25.43 13.39
N THR A 38 4.09 25.30 14.71
CA THR A 38 5.20 25.02 15.62
C THR A 38 5.18 23.60 16.18
N GLN A 39 4.11 22.84 15.97
CA GLN A 39 4.07 21.41 16.34
C GLN A 39 4.78 20.57 15.29
N GLU A 40 5.57 19.61 15.75
CA GLU A 40 6.09 18.52 14.92
C GLU A 40 4.96 17.97 14.08
N ILE A 41 5.20 17.83 12.77
CA ILE A 41 4.24 17.23 11.84
C ILE A 41 3.90 15.86 12.39
N ASP A 42 2.72 15.72 12.95
CA ASP A 42 2.24 14.44 13.48
C ASP A 42 2.30 13.43 12.32
N SER A 43 3.06 12.35 12.50
CA SER A 43 3.21 11.28 11.51
C SER A 43 1.86 10.70 11.08
N ASN A 44 0.83 10.85 11.93
CA ASN A 44 -0.55 10.47 11.63
C ASN A 44 -1.24 11.37 10.58
N LEU A 45 -0.75 12.60 10.33
CA LEU A 45 -1.32 13.49 9.33
C LEU A 45 -1.20 12.94 7.89
N ASN A 46 -0.23 12.08 7.65
CA ASN A 46 -0.01 11.45 6.33
C ASN A 46 -0.67 10.07 6.20
N THR A 47 -1.31 9.56 7.25
CA THR A 47 -2.01 8.27 7.18
C THR A 47 -3.25 8.40 6.31
N TYR A 48 -3.36 7.55 5.29
CA TYR A 48 -4.61 7.39 4.54
C TYR A 48 -5.56 6.48 5.32
N VAL A 49 -6.74 6.95 5.63
CA VAL A 49 -7.75 6.21 6.42
C VAL A 49 -8.95 5.91 5.53
N ASP A 50 -9.18 4.65 5.25
CA ASP A 50 -10.36 4.16 4.55
C ASP A 50 -10.63 2.71 4.97
N LYS A 51 -11.65 2.50 5.80
CA LYS A 51 -12.02 1.17 6.32
C LYS A 51 -12.59 0.23 5.26
N ASP A 52 -12.97 0.76 4.10
CA ASP A 52 -13.43 -0.02 2.96
C ASP A 52 -12.30 -0.39 1.99
N LEU A 53 -11.11 0.20 2.13
CA LEU A 53 -9.96 -0.14 1.30
C LEU A 53 -9.35 -1.49 1.73
N ASN A 54 -9.33 -2.46 0.82
CA ASN A 54 -8.63 -3.72 1.01
C ASN A 54 -7.13 -3.55 0.70
N ILE A 55 -6.27 -4.04 1.58
CA ILE A 55 -4.82 -4.09 1.36
C ILE A 55 -4.36 -5.54 1.42
N LEU A 56 -3.91 -6.07 0.28
CA LEU A 56 -3.41 -7.43 0.16
C LEU A 56 -1.89 -7.46 0.10
N ILE A 57 -1.26 -8.20 1.00
CA ILE A 57 0.19 -8.40 1.02
C ILE A 57 0.51 -9.88 0.90
N PRO A 58 0.84 -10.36 -0.33
CA PRO A 58 1.30 -11.73 -0.53
C PRO A 58 2.74 -11.87 -0.01
N MET A 59 2.94 -12.77 0.95
CA MET A 59 4.23 -13.04 1.56
C MET A 59 4.56 -14.54 1.68
N ALA A 60 3.92 -15.35 0.83
CA ALA A 60 4.10 -16.80 0.77
C ALA A 60 5.27 -17.24 -0.13
N GLY A 61 6.16 -16.34 -0.54
CA GLY A 61 7.36 -16.67 -1.31
C GLY A 61 8.46 -17.29 -0.44
N LEU A 62 9.23 -18.24 -0.99
CA LEU A 62 10.34 -18.88 -0.26
C LEU A 62 11.51 -17.94 0.05
N GLY A 63 11.66 -16.85 -0.66
CA GLY A 63 12.82 -15.98 -0.51
C GLY A 63 14.16 -16.71 -0.75
N SER A 64 14.21 -17.67 -1.67
CA SER A 64 15.32 -18.61 -1.91
C SER A 64 16.69 -17.94 -2.04
N ARG A 65 16.75 -16.71 -2.54
CA ARG A 65 18.00 -15.92 -2.62
C ARG A 65 18.56 -15.56 -1.26
N PHE A 66 17.69 -15.33 -0.27
CA PHE A 66 18.10 -14.97 1.09
C PHE A 66 18.53 -16.21 1.87
N SER A 67 17.82 -17.32 1.73
CA SER A 67 18.22 -18.59 2.36
C SER A 67 19.56 -19.08 1.83
N SER A 68 19.85 -18.91 0.52
CA SER A 68 21.17 -19.25 -0.06
C SER A 68 22.31 -18.33 0.41
N GLN A 69 21.98 -17.15 0.94
CA GLN A 69 22.96 -16.20 1.52
C GLN A 69 23.15 -16.36 3.04
N GLY A 70 22.58 -17.41 3.64
CA GLY A 70 22.76 -17.72 5.06
C GLY A 70 21.84 -16.96 6.02
N TYR A 71 20.79 -16.31 5.53
CA TYR A 71 19.78 -15.71 6.42
C TYR A 71 18.98 -16.81 7.13
N ALA A 72 18.90 -16.73 8.45
CA ALA A 72 18.21 -17.70 9.29
C ALA A 72 16.68 -17.59 9.22
N PHE A 73 16.16 -16.42 8.84
CA PHE A 73 14.73 -16.12 8.78
C PHE A 73 14.24 -15.93 7.34
N PRO A 74 12.97 -16.26 7.05
CA PRO A 74 12.36 -15.93 5.76
C PRO A 74 12.32 -14.42 5.55
N LYS A 75 12.31 -14.01 4.30
CA LYS A 75 12.41 -12.60 3.88
C LYS A 75 11.55 -11.61 4.67
N PRO A 76 10.26 -11.87 4.96
CA PRO A 76 9.42 -10.93 5.71
C PRO A 76 9.87 -10.72 7.17
N LEU A 77 10.66 -11.66 7.72
CA LEU A 77 11.17 -11.61 9.10
C LEU A 77 12.61 -11.12 9.21
N ILE A 78 13.26 -10.83 8.09
CA ILE A 78 14.61 -10.25 8.13
C ILE A 78 14.53 -8.91 8.85
N GLU A 79 15.42 -8.74 9.83
CA GLU A 79 15.48 -7.52 10.62
C GLU A 79 16.15 -6.39 9.82
N VAL A 80 15.47 -5.25 9.78
CA VAL A 80 15.96 -4.00 9.20
C VAL A 80 15.75 -2.89 10.22
N ARG A 81 16.83 -2.28 10.70
CA ARG A 81 16.80 -1.22 11.71
C ARG A 81 16.02 -1.62 12.99
N GLY A 82 16.18 -2.85 13.46
CA GLY A 82 15.55 -3.34 14.69
C GLY A 82 14.09 -3.76 14.55
N LYS A 83 13.54 -3.81 13.32
CA LYS A 83 12.16 -4.24 13.05
C LYS A 83 12.12 -5.31 11.96
N PRO A 84 11.18 -6.27 12.01
CA PRO A 84 10.94 -7.17 10.90
C PRO A 84 10.58 -6.39 9.63
N MET A 85 11.06 -6.84 8.47
CA MET A 85 10.81 -6.17 7.18
C MET A 85 9.33 -5.93 6.92
N ILE A 86 8.47 -6.90 7.21
CA ILE A 86 7.01 -6.74 7.01
C ILE A 86 6.41 -5.64 7.90
N GLN A 87 6.93 -5.44 9.11
CA GLN A 87 6.49 -4.34 9.97
C GLN A 87 6.85 -3.00 9.34
N LEU A 88 8.08 -2.86 8.82
CA LEU A 88 8.49 -1.64 8.12
C LEU A 88 7.66 -1.38 6.87
N VAL A 89 7.30 -2.43 6.12
CA VAL A 89 6.43 -2.31 4.94
C VAL A 89 5.06 -1.77 5.34
N VAL A 90 4.43 -2.33 6.36
CA VAL A 90 3.10 -1.89 6.84
C VAL A 90 3.14 -0.47 7.37
N GLU A 91 4.17 -0.12 8.17
CA GLU A 91 4.37 1.25 8.68
C GLU A 91 4.63 2.24 7.53
N ASN A 92 5.40 1.85 6.52
CA ASN A 92 5.73 2.68 5.37
C ASN A 92 4.55 2.88 4.41
N LEU A 93 3.70 1.86 4.22
CA LEU A 93 2.45 2.02 3.48
C LEU A 93 1.58 3.11 4.11
N ASN A 94 1.58 3.19 5.42
CA ASN A 94 0.87 4.20 6.20
C ASN A 94 -0.61 4.35 5.80
N ILE A 95 -1.29 3.21 5.65
CA ILE A 95 -2.70 3.11 5.30
C ILE A 95 -3.44 2.45 6.47
N ASP A 96 -4.55 3.01 6.87
CA ASP A 96 -5.49 2.41 7.82
C ASP A 96 -6.71 1.87 7.06
N GLY A 97 -6.69 0.57 6.74
CA GLY A 97 -7.70 -0.16 5.96
C GLY A 97 -7.74 -1.64 6.36
N GLN A 98 -8.38 -2.46 5.55
CA GLN A 98 -8.54 -3.90 5.80
C GLN A 98 -7.35 -4.69 5.25
N TYR A 99 -6.44 -5.08 6.13
CA TYR A 99 -5.26 -5.86 5.74
C TYR A 99 -5.56 -7.35 5.63
N THR A 100 -5.06 -7.97 4.56
CA THR A 100 -5.05 -9.42 4.35
C THR A 100 -3.64 -9.85 3.98
N PHE A 101 -3.07 -10.78 4.72
CA PHE A 101 -1.74 -11.35 4.47
C PHE A 101 -1.87 -12.78 4.00
N ILE A 102 -1.09 -13.18 2.98
CA ILE A 102 -0.99 -14.58 2.53
C ILE A 102 0.33 -15.14 3.01
N VAL A 103 0.30 -16.17 3.83
CA VAL A 103 1.45 -16.67 4.58
C VAL A 103 1.64 -18.16 4.34
N LEU A 104 2.88 -18.63 4.25
CA LEU A 104 3.20 -20.05 4.25
C LEU A 104 2.93 -20.67 5.62
N LYS A 105 2.28 -21.83 5.66
CA LYS A 105 2.03 -22.61 6.87
C LYS A 105 3.32 -22.90 7.64
N GLU A 106 4.39 -23.25 6.93
CA GLU A 106 5.71 -23.48 7.51
C GLU A 106 6.23 -22.24 8.29
N HIS A 107 5.95 -21.02 7.80
CA HIS A 107 6.37 -19.80 8.48
C HIS A 107 5.56 -19.55 9.77
N ILE A 108 4.30 -19.99 9.81
CA ILE A 108 3.48 -19.94 11.03
C ILE A 108 4.02 -20.94 12.05
N GLU A 109 4.23 -22.20 11.65
CA GLU A 109 4.68 -23.28 12.53
C GLU A 109 6.08 -23.02 13.14
N LYS A 110 7.02 -22.48 12.32
CA LYS A 110 8.39 -22.23 12.76
C LYS A 110 8.60 -20.90 13.48
N TYR A 111 7.88 -19.85 13.08
CA TYR A 111 8.20 -18.49 13.49
C TYR A 111 7.04 -17.73 14.14
N ASN A 112 5.83 -18.32 14.26
CA ASN A 112 4.62 -17.67 14.77
C ASN A 112 4.33 -16.33 14.09
N ILE A 113 4.51 -16.26 12.76
CA ILE A 113 4.37 -15.03 11.99
C ILE A 113 2.94 -14.47 12.04
N ASP A 114 1.94 -15.34 12.20
CA ASP A 114 0.54 -15.00 12.41
C ASP A 114 0.34 -14.12 13.64
N LYS A 115 0.95 -14.50 14.77
CA LYS A 115 0.88 -13.72 16.02
C LYS A 115 1.55 -12.36 15.87
N MET A 116 2.69 -12.32 15.20
CA MET A 116 3.39 -11.07 14.93
C MET A 116 2.56 -10.14 14.04
N LEU A 117 1.93 -10.67 12.97
CA LEU A 117 1.05 -9.88 12.11
C LEU A 117 -0.15 -9.31 12.87
N LYS A 118 -0.72 -10.08 13.80
CA LYS A 118 -1.80 -9.61 14.68
C LYS A 118 -1.34 -8.53 15.68
N LEU A 119 -0.08 -8.48 16.04
CA LEU A 119 0.47 -7.36 16.83
C LEU A 119 0.64 -6.09 15.98
N ILE A 120 1.02 -6.25 14.71
CA ILE A 120 1.19 -5.11 13.78
C ILE A 120 -0.17 -4.55 13.33
N LYS A 121 -1.11 -5.43 12.98
CA LYS A 121 -2.48 -5.12 12.54
C LYS A 121 -3.47 -6.09 13.19
N PRO A 122 -4.06 -5.76 14.35
CA PRO A 122 -4.91 -6.67 15.13
C PRO A 122 -6.09 -7.25 14.34
N ASP A 123 -6.71 -6.45 13.49
CA ASP A 123 -7.91 -6.82 12.72
C ASP A 123 -7.58 -7.43 11.33
N CYS A 124 -6.30 -7.75 11.04
CA CYS A 124 -5.93 -8.30 9.74
C CYS A 124 -6.49 -9.71 9.52
N ASN A 125 -6.74 -10.05 8.26
CA ASN A 125 -7.00 -11.41 7.82
C ASN A 125 -5.68 -12.12 7.51
N ILE A 126 -5.61 -13.43 7.75
CA ILE A 126 -4.44 -14.26 7.45
C ILE A 126 -4.92 -15.46 6.63
N VAL A 127 -4.47 -15.51 5.38
CA VAL A 127 -4.70 -16.63 4.47
C VAL A 127 -3.48 -17.53 4.51
N ILE A 128 -3.70 -18.80 4.76
CA ILE A 128 -2.62 -19.79 4.91
C ILE A 128 -2.52 -20.63 3.64
N THR A 129 -1.31 -20.83 3.16
CA THR A 129 -1.04 -21.76 2.05
C THR A 129 -0.01 -22.80 2.47
N ASP A 130 -0.22 -24.05 2.06
CA ASP A 130 0.70 -25.17 2.34
C ASP A 130 1.95 -25.15 1.44
N GLY A 131 1.93 -24.42 0.33
CA GLY A 131 3.02 -24.38 -0.65
C GLY A 131 3.05 -23.13 -1.49
N ILE A 132 4.04 -23.11 -2.40
CA ILE A 132 4.23 -22.03 -3.36
C ILE A 132 3.24 -22.23 -4.52
N THR A 133 2.70 -21.14 -4.99
CA THR A 133 1.88 -21.10 -6.20
C THR A 133 2.74 -20.85 -7.45
N GLU A 134 2.17 -21.02 -8.62
CA GLU A 134 2.86 -20.85 -9.91
C GLU A 134 3.32 -19.40 -10.17
N GLY A 135 2.71 -18.42 -9.49
CA GLY A 135 3.07 -17.02 -9.68
C GLY A 135 2.37 -16.08 -8.68
N ALA A 136 2.71 -14.80 -8.78
CA ALA A 136 2.17 -13.77 -7.89
C ALA A 136 0.64 -13.66 -7.99
N ALA A 137 0.07 -13.72 -9.20
CA ALA A 137 -1.38 -13.67 -9.40
C ALA A 137 -2.07 -14.87 -8.75
N SER A 138 -1.55 -16.08 -8.96
CA SER A 138 -2.09 -17.30 -8.33
C SER A 138 -2.01 -17.22 -6.80
N THR A 139 -0.94 -16.63 -6.24
CA THR A 139 -0.84 -16.40 -4.80
C THR A 139 -1.95 -15.45 -4.31
N THR A 140 -2.15 -14.33 -5.00
CA THR A 140 -3.13 -13.33 -4.56
C THR A 140 -4.57 -13.84 -4.64
N LEU A 141 -4.88 -14.72 -5.58
CA LEU A 141 -6.20 -15.37 -5.70
C LEU A 141 -6.55 -16.28 -4.52
N LEU A 142 -5.58 -16.73 -3.71
CA LEU A 142 -5.86 -17.45 -2.47
C LEU A 142 -6.66 -16.61 -1.47
N ALA A 143 -6.56 -15.28 -1.56
CA ALA A 143 -7.32 -14.34 -0.73
C ALA A 143 -8.64 -13.89 -1.37
N LYS A 144 -9.13 -14.58 -2.42
CA LYS A 144 -10.32 -14.21 -3.19
C LYS A 144 -11.54 -13.90 -2.30
N GLU A 145 -11.77 -14.66 -1.25
CA GLU A 145 -12.91 -14.45 -0.33
C GLU A 145 -12.92 -13.07 0.34
N PHE A 146 -11.74 -12.46 0.54
CA PHE A 146 -11.60 -11.15 1.18
C PHE A 146 -11.59 -9.99 0.18
N ILE A 147 -11.11 -10.22 -1.05
CA ILE A 147 -10.85 -9.16 -2.02
C ILE A 147 -11.84 -9.12 -3.19
N ASN A 148 -12.64 -10.18 -3.43
CA ASN A 148 -13.62 -10.23 -4.52
C ASN A 148 -14.89 -9.47 -4.15
N ASN A 149 -14.81 -8.16 -4.14
CA ASN A 149 -15.91 -7.27 -3.78
C ASN A 149 -15.79 -5.94 -4.54
N GLU A 150 -16.81 -5.08 -4.38
CA GLU A 150 -16.88 -3.76 -5.04
C GLU A 150 -16.01 -2.68 -4.37
N LYS A 151 -15.24 -3.03 -3.32
CA LYS A 151 -14.38 -2.10 -2.59
C LYS A 151 -13.03 -1.96 -3.29
N PRO A 152 -12.35 -0.81 -3.12
CA PRO A 152 -11.00 -0.62 -3.64
C PRO A 152 -10.01 -1.64 -3.07
N LEU A 153 -8.99 -1.97 -3.86
CA LEU A 153 -7.96 -2.92 -3.52
C LEU A 153 -6.57 -2.33 -3.80
N ILE A 154 -5.69 -2.43 -2.83
CA ILE A 154 -4.24 -2.26 -3.02
C ILE A 154 -3.57 -3.62 -2.83
N ILE A 155 -2.74 -4.00 -3.80
CA ILE A 155 -1.82 -5.13 -3.66
C ILE A 155 -0.41 -4.55 -3.50
N ALA A 156 0.28 -4.92 -2.43
CA ALA A 156 1.62 -4.41 -2.14
C ALA A 156 2.60 -5.56 -1.87
N ASN A 157 3.82 -5.41 -2.37
CA ASN A 157 4.90 -6.33 -2.06
C ASN A 157 5.26 -6.28 -0.57
N SER A 158 5.77 -7.38 -0.03
CA SER A 158 6.15 -7.53 1.39
C SER A 158 7.59 -7.10 1.70
N ASP A 159 8.31 -6.48 0.75
CA ASP A 159 9.77 -6.29 0.81
C ASP A 159 10.23 -4.96 0.21
N GLN A 160 9.42 -3.93 0.29
CA GLN A 160 9.70 -2.62 -0.29
C GLN A 160 9.60 -1.51 0.76
N TYR A 161 10.37 -0.46 0.53
CA TYR A 161 10.27 0.81 1.24
C TYR A 161 10.17 1.93 0.21
N ILE A 162 9.20 2.84 0.37
CA ILE A 162 8.84 3.86 -0.61
C ILE A 162 8.84 5.23 0.06
N GLU A 163 9.48 6.20 -0.56
CA GLU A 163 9.30 7.61 -0.20
C GLU A 163 8.08 8.14 -0.94
N TRP A 164 6.93 8.16 -0.28
CA TRP A 164 5.66 8.56 -0.90
C TRP A 164 4.71 9.23 0.09
N ASN A 165 3.69 9.88 -0.43
CA ASN A 165 2.54 10.35 0.31
C ASN A 165 1.33 9.47 -0.05
N PRO A 166 0.95 8.49 0.77
CA PRO A 166 -0.16 7.57 0.45
C PRO A 166 -1.48 8.31 0.25
N ARG A 167 -1.75 9.37 1.00
CA ARG A 167 -2.98 10.14 0.88
C ARG A 167 -3.11 10.80 -0.48
N GLU A 168 -2.06 11.43 -0.96
CA GLU A 168 -2.04 12.10 -2.26
C GLU A 168 -2.19 11.10 -3.41
N ILE A 169 -1.43 10.01 -3.36
CA ILE A 169 -1.41 8.99 -4.41
C ILE A 169 -2.74 8.25 -4.50
N ILE A 170 -3.26 7.74 -3.38
CA ILE A 170 -4.52 6.99 -3.36
C ILE A 170 -5.69 7.91 -3.76
N TYR A 171 -5.70 9.14 -3.27
CA TYR A 171 -6.70 10.12 -3.67
C TYR A 171 -6.64 10.41 -5.18
N SER A 172 -5.44 10.51 -5.75
CA SER A 172 -5.26 10.67 -7.20
C SER A 172 -5.85 9.51 -7.99
N PHE A 173 -5.71 8.26 -7.51
CA PHE A 173 -6.33 7.09 -8.13
C PHE A 173 -7.85 7.15 -8.03
N MET A 174 -8.39 7.39 -6.84
CA MET A 174 -9.84 7.45 -6.59
C MET A 174 -10.56 8.50 -7.42
N ASN A 175 -9.94 9.67 -7.64
CA ASN A 175 -10.56 10.78 -8.38
C ASN A 175 -10.52 10.64 -9.89
N LYS A 176 -9.59 9.89 -10.46
CA LYS A 176 -9.40 9.81 -11.92
C LYS A 176 -10.39 8.89 -12.62
N LYS A 177 -11.29 8.22 -11.89
CA LYS A 177 -12.24 7.23 -12.45
C LYS A 177 -11.53 6.20 -13.33
N ILE A 178 -10.42 5.68 -12.85
CA ILE A 178 -9.62 4.64 -13.49
C ILE A 178 -9.99 3.28 -12.92
N ASP A 179 -9.88 2.22 -13.71
CA ASP A 179 -10.15 0.86 -13.24
C ASP A 179 -9.02 0.34 -12.34
N GLY A 180 -7.77 0.74 -12.64
CA GLY A 180 -6.59 0.40 -11.85
C GLY A 180 -5.42 1.36 -12.06
N GLY A 181 -4.41 1.25 -11.20
CA GLY A 181 -3.22 2.07 -11.25
C GLY A 181 -1.97 1.31 -10.79
N ILE A 182 -0.83 1.67 -11.36
CA ILE A 182 0.48 1.12 -11.00
C ILE A 182 1.34 2.26 -10.46
N LEU A 183 1.87 2.12 -9.26
CA LEU A 183 2.85 3.07 -8.74
C LEU A 183 4.21 2.82 -9.39
N THR A 184 4.79 3.87 -9.98
CA THR A 184 6.07 3.80 -10.69
C THR A 184 7.04 4.86 -10.22
N PHE A 185 8.32 4.63 -10.52
CA PHE A 185 9.41 5.60 -10.33
C PHE A 185 10.34 5.59 -11.53
N PRO A 186 11.10 6.67 -11.77
CA PRO A 186 12.04 6.74 -12.89
C PRO A 186 13.23 5.79 -12.69
N SER A 187 13.39 4.81 -13.59
CA SER A 187 14.56 3.92 -13.64
C SER A 187 14.64 3.24 -15.00
N THR A 188 15.86 2.78 -15.37
CA THR A 188 16.11 1.95 -16.55
C THR A 188 16.89 0.68 -16.22
N HIS A 189 17.11 0.40 -14.92
CA HIS A 189 17.92 -0.73 -14.49
C HIS A 189 17.14 -2.06 -14.66
N PRO A 190 17.66 -3.08 -15.38
CA PRO A 190 16.93 -4.30 -15.76
C PRO A 190 16.50 -5.21 -14.59
N LYS A 191 16.83 -4.89 -13.34
CA LYS A 191 16.33 -5.61 -12.16
C LYS A 191 14.85 -5.38 -11.87
N TRP A 192 14.25 -4.29 -12.42
CA TRP A 192 12.89 -3.89 -12.14
C TRP A 192 11.91 -4.41 -13.19
N SER A 193 10.64 -4.43 -12.85
CA SER A 193 9.55 -4.55 -13.82
C SER A 193 9.13 -3.16 -14.29
N TYR A 194 8.53 -3.06 -15.47
CA TYR A 194 8.26 -1.82 -16.16
C TYR A 194 6.83 -1.73 -16.66
N ALA A 195 6.30 -0.51 -16.69
CA ALA A 195 5.05 -0.18 -17.34
C ALA A 195 5.29 0.85 -18.44
N LYS A 196 4.82 0.60 -19.66
CA LYS A 196 4.84 1.56 -20.75
C LYS A 196 3.49 2.25 -20.86
N ILE A 197 3.49 3.57 -20.96
CA ILE A 197 2.29 4.38 -21.04
C ILE A 197 2.16 5.02 -22.42
N ASN A 198 0.93 5.26 -22.86
CA ASN A 198 0.64 6.06 -24.05
C ASN A 198 0.61 7.58 -23.73
N GLU A 199 0.38 8.41 -24.73
CA GLU A 199 0.29 9.87 -24.60
C GLU A 199 -0.84 10.34 -23.65
N LYS A 200 -1.84 9.50 -23.41
CA LYS A 200 -2.96 9.77 -22.48
C LYS A 200 -2.66 9.31 -21.04
N GLY A 201 -1.47 8.71 -20.79
CA GLY A 201 -1.08 8.21 -19.47
C GLY A 201 -1.62 6.82 -19.13
N TYR A 202 -2.26 6.11 -20.07
CA TYR A 202 -2.71 4.73 -19.85
C TYR A 202 -1.60 3.71 -20.10
N VAL A 203 -1.54 2.68 -19.25
CA VAL A 203 -0.62 1.55 -19.43
C VAL A 203 -1.04 0.76 -20.66
N VAL A 204 -0.10 0.51 -21.57
CA VAL A 204 -0.31 -0.25 -22.81
C VAL A 204 0.53 -1.52 -22.87
N GLU A 205 1.57 -1.61 -22.05
CA GLU A 205 2.46 -2.77 -22.00
C GLU A 205 3.11 -2.85 -20.61
N VAL A 206 3.34 -4.06 -20.10
CA VAL A 206 4.11 -4.33 -18.89
C VAL A 206 5.14 -5.41 -19.17
N ALA A 207 6.32 -5.30 -18.55
CA ALA A 207 7.38 -6.29 -18.73
C ALA A 207 8.15 -6.52 -17.44
N GLU A 208 8.43 -7.79 -17.11
CA GLU A 208 9.29 -8.15 -16.00
C GLU A 208 10.76 -8.12 -16.43
N LYS A 209 11.61 -7.41 -15.67
CA LYS A 209 13.06 -7.35 -15.88
C LYS A 209 13.50 -6.96 -17.30
N ASN A 210 12.63 -6.28 -18.01
CA ASN A 210 12.89 -5.78 -19.35
C ASN A 210 12.53 -4.28 -19.42
N PRO A 211 13.50 -3.37 -19.56
CA PRO A 211 13.26 -1.93 -19.54
C PRO A 211 12.62 -1.44 -20.83
N ILE A 212 11.31 -1.60 -20.97
CA ILE A 212 10.50 -1.13 -22.12
C ILE A 212 10.13 0.36 -22.02
N SER A 213 10.44 1.01 -20.90
CA SER A 213 10.20 2.43 -20.62
C SER A 213 11.12 2.90 -19.49
N ASN A 214 10.94 4.13 -19.01
CA ASN A 214 11.57 4.64 -17.78
C ASN A 214 10.64 4.57 -16.55
N HIS A 215 9.46 3.95 -16.64
CA HIS A 215 8.50 3.77 -15.56
C HIS A 215 8.69 2.40 -14.89
N ALA A 216 9.65 2.30 -13.97
CA ALA A 216 9.86 1.10 -13.17
C ALA A 216 8.75 0.95 -12.11
N THR A 217 8.23 -0.25 -11.90
CA THR A 217 7.17 -0.49 -10.93
C THR A 217 7.74 -0.61 -9.51
N VAL A 218 7.05 -0.02 -8.55
CA VAL A 218 7.41 -0.05 -7.12
C VAL A 218 6.95 -1.33 -6.44
N GLY A 219 5.94 -2.01 -7.01
CA GLY A 219 5.29 -3.15 -6.36
C GLY A 219 4.08 -2.75 -5.50
N VAL A 220 3.45 -1.63 -5.84
CA VAL A 220 2.13 -1.21 -5.34
C VAL A 220 1.19 -1.05 -6.51
N TYR A 221 0.09 -1.78 -6.46
CA TYR A 221 -0.92 -1.85 -7.50
C TYR A 221 -2.27 -1.51 -6.91
N PHE A 222 -3.01 -0.61 -7.55
CA PHE A 222 -4.32 -0.16 -7.13
C PHE A 222 -5.40 -0.65 -8.11
N TRP A 223 -6.55 -1.06 -7.59
CA TRP A 223 -7.76 -1.40 -8.33
C TRP A 223 -8.95 -0.68 -7.70
N MET A 224 -9.80 -0.09 -8.54
CA MET A 224 -11.00 0.60 -8.05
C MET A 224 -11.98 -0.39 -7.41
N LYS A 225 -11.98 -1.64 -7.89
CA LYS A 225 -12.76 -2.75 -7.34
C LYS A 225 -11.92 -4.02 -7.27
N GLY A 226 -11.93 -4.68 -6.12
CA GLY A 226 -11.26 -5.96 -5.99
C GLY A 226 -11.82 -7.04 -6.90
N SER A 227 -13.13 -6.98 -7.21
CA SER A 227 -13.79 -7.89 -8.17
C SER A 227 -13.22 -7.79 -9.58
N ASP A 228 -12.84 -6.59 -10.04
CA ASP A 228 -12.23 -6.40 -11.37
C ASP A 228 -10.83 -7.02 -11.44
N TYR A 229 -10.07 -6.89 -10.33
CA TYR A 229 -8.79 -7.60 -10.20
C TYR A 229 -8.97 -9.12 -10.29
N VAL A 230 -9.86 -9.69 -9.46
CA VAL A 230 -10.09 -11.14 -9.41
C VAL A 230 -10.53 -11.66 -10.78
N GLY A 231 -11.53 -11.01 -11.42
CA GLY A 231 -12.00 -11.40 -12.75
C GLY A 231 -10.95 -11.28 -13.86
N SER A 232 -9.91 -10.45 -13.67
CA SER A 232 -8.78 -10.33 -14.60
C SER A 232 -7.70 -11.37 -14.33
N ALA A 233 -7.45 -11.70 -13.06
CA ALA A 233 -6.42 -12.64 -12.65
C ALA A 233 -6.81 -14.11 -12.85
N GLU A 234 -8.10 -14.42 -13.01
CA GLU A 234 -8.63 -15.77 -13.31
C GLU A 234 -8.63 -16.13 -14.80
N LYS A 235 -8.28 -15.21 -15.70
CA LYS A 235 -8.17 -15.42 -17.14
C LYS A 235 -6.80 -15.92 -17.56
#